data_88c69b95f3a05db556ab242debb89291
#
_entry.id   88c69b95f3a05db556ab242debb89291
#
_cell.length_a   1.000
_cell.length_b   1.000
_cell.length_c   1.000
_cell.angle_alpha   90.00
_cell.angle_beta   90.00
_cell.angle_gamma   90.00
#
_symmetry.space_group_name_H-M   'P 1'
#
loop_
_entity.id
_entity.type
_entity.pdbx_description
1 polymer ?
#
loop_
_entity_poly.entity_id
_entity_poly.type
_entity_poly.pdbx_seq_one_letter_code
_entity_poly.pdbx_strand_id
1 'polypeptide(L)'
;MFERDIYTIHSTYREDMRIKGFQFGKGEKSACIVGAARGNEIQQMYICSQLVKTLRELENNGCISAGKQILVIPTINAYSVNISRRFFGVKEADINRSFPGNDYGEPADRLTNALLTEIRDYVYGIQFTSFYRPGEFVPHVRMMETGYQNTSLANLFGLPYVVVRKPVPIDTKTLNYNLSLIHI
;
A
#
# COMPACT_ATOMS: atom_id res chain seq x y z
N MET A 1 7.33 -0.79 18.15
CA MET A 1 7.46 -1.00 16.70
C MET A 1 8.15 -2.32 16.41
N PHE A 2 7.63 -3.08 15.46
CA PHE A 2 8.20 -4.36 14.99
C PHE A 2 8.35 -4.32 13.47
N GLU A 3 9.57 -4.54 12.97
CA GLU A 3 9.85 -4.67 11.53
C GLU A 3 9.72 -6.15 11.15
N ARG A 4 9.04 -6.45 10.05
CA ARG A 4 8.87 -7.82 9.55
C ARG A 4 8.86 -7.88 8.02
N ASP A 5 9.23 -9.02 7.50
CA ASP A 5 9.09 -9.31 6.07
C ASP A 5 7.64 -9.69 5.77
N ILE A 6 6.99 -8.92 4.91
CA ILE A 6 5.62 -9.17 4.42
C ILE A 6 5.65 -10.28 3.37
N TYR A 7 6.62 -10.22 2.49
CA TYR A 7 6.82 -11.21 1.44
C TYR A 7 8.29 -11.22 1.00
N THR A 8 8.78 -12.42 0.65
CA THR A 8 10.15 -12.61 0.14
C THR A 8 10.08 -13.31 -1.22
N ILE A 9 10.70 -12.71 -2.23
CA ILE A 9 10.94 -13.36 -3.52
C ILE A 9 12.36 -13.90 -3.49
N HIS A 10 12.47 -15.23 -3.43
CA HIS A 10 13.75 -15.91 -3.46
C HIS A 10 14.37 -15.90 -4.86
N SER A 11 15.67 -15.70 -4.93
CA SER A 11 16.43 -15.71 -6.16
C SER A 11 17.55 -16.75 -6.10
N THR A 12 17.73 -17.51 -7.18
CA THR A 12 18.77 -18.56 -7.24
C THR A 12 20.18 -17.97 -7.30
N TYR A 13 20.36 -16.77 -7.88
CA TYR A 13 21.67 -16.18 -8.17
C TYR A 13 21.85 -14.75 -7.69
N ARG A 14 20.87 -14.21 -6.95
CA ARG A 14 20.89 -12.84 -6.42
C ARG A 14 20.36 -12.85 -4.99
N GLU A 15 20.54 -11.75 -4.29
CA GLU A 15 19.91 -11.54 -2.99
C GLU A 15 18.38 -11.60 -3.10
N ASP A 16 17.76 -12.13 -2.07
CA ASP A 16 16.31 -12.17 -1.95
C ASP A 16 15.72 -10.76 -1.92
N MET A 17 14.66 -10.55 -2.69
CA MET A 17 13.88 -9.32 -2.58
C MET A 17 12.86 -9.46 -1.46
N ARG A 18 12.96 -8.59 -0.45
CA ARG A 18 12.07 -8.56 0.70
C ARG A 18 11.19 -7.34 0.69
N ILE A 19 9.92 -7.54 0.88
CA ILE A 19 8.96 -6.46 1.14
C ILE A 19 8.81 -6.34 2.64
N LYS A 20 9.21 -5.18 3.17
CA LYS A 20 9.20 -4.90 4.60
C LYS A 20 7.98 -4.13 5.03
N GLY A 21 7.45 -4.49 6.18
CA GLY A 21 6.40 -3.76 6.87
C GLY A 21 6.81 -3.38 8.29
N PHE A 22 6.31 -2.26 8.74
CA PHE A 22 6.50 -1.71 10.09
C PHE A 22 5.18 -1.78 10.84
N GLN A 23 5.14 -2.61 11.87
CA GLN A 23 3.96 -2.82 12.69
C GLN A 23 4.07 -2.03 13.99
N PHE A 24 3.00 -1.35 14.37
CA PHE A 24 2.83 -0.60 15.60
C PHE A 24 1.62 -1.12 16.38
N GLY A 25 1.74 -1.17 17.69
CA GLY A 25 0.73 -1.74 18.57
C GLY A 25 0.57 -3.26 18.41
N LYS A 26 -0.39 -3.81 19.14
CA LYS A 26 -0.75 -5.24 19.12
C LYS A 26 -2.25 -5.40 19.30
N GLY A 27 -2.84 -6.36 18.62
CA GLY A 27 -4.27 -6.70 18.74
C GLY A 27 -4.98 -6.67 17.41
N GLU A 28 -6.17 -6.04 17.38
CA GLU A 28 -7.01 -5.94 16.19
C GLU A 28 -6.31 -5.17 15.06
N LYS A 29 -6.29 -5.72 13.87
CA LYS A 29 -5.75 -5.12 12.65
C LYS A 29 -6.58 -3.89 12.23
N SER A 30 -6.21 -2.70 12.71
CA SER A 30 -7.02 -1.48 12.53
C SER A 30 -6.76 -0.77 11.23
N ALA A 31 -5.50 -0.50 10.89
CA ALA A 31 -5.17 0.22 9.66
C ALA A 31 -3.94 -0.35 8.98
N CYS A 32 -3.99 -0.51 7.66
CA CYS A 32 -2.82 -0.75 6.84
C CYS A 32 -2.59 0.41 5.87
N ILE A 33 -1.34 0.83 5.76
CA ILE A 33 -0.90 1.91 4.88
C ILE A 33 0.13 1.35 3.92
N VAL A 34 -0.14 1.44 2.62
CA VAL A 34 0.75 0.98 1.55
C VAL A 34 1.25 2.18 0.76
N GLY A 35 2.56 2.32 0.66
CA GLY A 35 3.22 3.37 -0.11
C GLY A 35 3.40 3.00 -1.57
N ALA A 36 4.63 3.20 -2.07
CA ALA A 36 4.98 3.05 -3.47
C ALA A 36 4.69 1.65 -4.03
N ALA A 37 3.79 1.56 -5.01
CA ALA A 37 3.58 0.36 -5.80
C ALA A 37 4.46 0.32 -7.06
N ARG A 38 4.93 1.47 -7.51
CA ARG A 38 5.83 1.64 -8.65
C ARG A 38 7.17 2.20 -8.21
N GLY A 39 8.24 1.80 -8.86
CA GLY A 39 9.59 2.20 -8.45
C GLY A 39 9.91 3.68 -8.61
N ASN A 40 9.14 4.43 -9.39
CA ASN A 40 9.26 5.89 -9.51
C ASN A 40 8.38 6.66 -8.51
N GLU A 41 7.66 5.99 -7.61
CA GLU A 41 6.81 6.61 -6.58
C GLU A 41 7.60 6.90 -5.30
N ILE A 42 8.75 7.56 -5.43
CA ILE A 42 9.68 7.87 -4.31
C ILE A 42 9.03 8.77 -3.26
N GLN A 43 8.20 9.72 -3.68
CA GLN A 43 7.49 10.61 -2.77
C GLN A 43 6.58 9.83 -1.82
N GLN A 44 5.86 8.83 -2.33
CA GLN A 44 4.95 7.98 -1.54
C GLN A 44 5.72 7.12 -0.52
N MET A 45 6.88 6.61 -0.93
CA MET A 45 7.79 5.91 -0.02
C MET A 45 8.31 6.85 1.08
N TYR A 46 8.69 8.09 0.71
CA TYR A 46 9.14 9.09 1.67
C TYR A 46 8.05 9.44 2.68
N ILE A 47 6.81 9.69 2.23
CA ILE A 47 5.66 9.94 3.11
C ILE A 47 5.50 8.79 4.11
N CYS A 48 5.54 7.54 3.67
CA CYS A 48 5.46 6.39 4.56
C CYS A 48 6.63 6.35 5.55
N SER A 49 7.85 6.72 5.13
CA SER A 49 9.01 6.76 6.03
C SER A 49 8.85 7.81 7.14
N GLN A 50 8.27 8.98 6.84
CA GLN A 50 7.95 9.98 7.84
C GLN A 50 6.84 9.49 8.78
N LEU A 51 5.81 8.85 8.23
CA LEU A 51 4.72 8.24 9.02
C LEU A 51 5.26 7.18 9.99
N VAL A 52 6.20 6.33 9.56
CA VAL A 52 6.88 5.35 10.44
C VAL A 52 7.57 6.04 11.62
N LYS A 53 8.26 7.18 11.39
CA LYS A 53 8.90 7.94 12.47
C LYS A 53 7.87 8.49 13.45
N THR A 54 6.83 9.14 12.94
CA THR A 54 5.74 9.70 13.77
C THR A 54 5.01 8.63 14.56
N LEU A 55 4.67 7.51 13.93
CA LEU A 55 4.00 6.39 14.63
C LEU A 55 4.87 5.77 15.71
N ARG A 56 6.20 5.73 15.52
CA ARG A 56 7.14 5.27 16.56
C ARG A 56 7.13 6.21 17.78
N GLU A 57 7.12 7.50 17.55
CA GLU A 57 7.03 8.49 18.62
C GLU A 57 5.67 8.38 19.35
N LEU A 58 4.57 8.24 18.62
CA LEU A 58 3.25 8.05 19.21
C LEU A 58 3.15 6.74 20.02
N GLU A 59 3.73 5.64 19.52
CA GLU A 59 3.77 4.37 20.26
C GLU A 59 4.58 4.50 21.56
N ASN A 60 5.76 5.14 21.49
CA ASN A 60 6.60 5.37 22.67
C ASN A 60 5.92 6.25 23.73
N ASN A 61 5.07 7.17 23.29
CA ASN A 61 4.30 8.06 24.16
C ASN A 61 2.95 7.45 24.61
N GLY A 62 2.67 6.19 24.27
CA GLY A 62 1.42 5.52 24.63
C GLY A 62 0.17 6.05 23.90
N CYS A 63 0.35 6.77 22.80
CA CYS A 63 -0.76 7.36 22.03
C CYS A 63 -1.43 6.39 21.06
N ILE A 64 -0.89 5.19 20.87
CA ILE A 64 -1.57 4.16 20.09
C ILE A 64 -2.53 3.41 21.02
N SER A 65 -3.82 3.38 20.65
CA SER A 65 -4.87 2.74 21.43
C SER A 65 -4.53 1.29 21.75
N ALA A 66 -4.71 0.90 23.02
CA ALA A 66 -4.51 -0.48 23.45
C ALA A 66 -5.39 -1.44 22.63
N GLY A 67 -4.82 -2.58 22.26
CA GLY A 67 -5.53 -3.59 21.46
C GLY A 67 -5.71 -3.26 19.98
N LYS A 68 -5.07 -2.20 19.47
CA LYS A 68 -5.08 -1.82 18.06
C LYS A 68 -3.72 -1.99 17.42
N GLN A 69 -3.71 -2.36 16.14
CA GLN A 69 -2.52 -2.58 15.34
C GLN A 69 -2.56 -1.75 14.06
N ILE A 70 -1.43 -1.12 13.74
CA ILE A 70 -1.22 -0.38 12.49
C ILE A 70 -0.06 -1.02 11.74
N LEU A 71 -0.20 -1.19 10.43
CA LEU A 71 0.86 -1.68 9.55
C LEU A 71 1.19 -0.63 8.48
N VAL A 72 2.45 -0.31 8.32
CA VAL A 72 2.94 0.56 7.25
C VAL A 72 3.91 -0.21 6.36
N ILE A 73 3.63 -0.24 5.05
CA ILE A 73 4.47 -0.87 4.03
C ILE A 73 4.95 0.24 3.08
N PRO A 74 6.16 0.77 3.24
CA PRO A 74 6.62 1.94 2.48
C PRO A 74 6.71 1.72 0.97
N THR A 75 7.07 0.53 0.54
CA THR A 75 7.08 0.13 -0.87
C THR A 75 6.85 -1.36 -1.03
N ILE A 76 6.13 -1.73 -2.06
CA ILE A 76 5.97 -3.12 -2.49
C ILE A 76 6.83 -3.44 -3.71
N ASN A 77 7.63 -2.49 -4.18
CA ASN A 77 8.45 -2.62 -5.38
C ASN A 77 9.89 -2.12 -5.15
N ALA A 78 10.53 -2.61 -4.09
CA ALA A 78 11.88 -2.23 -3.72
C ALA A 78 12.89 -2.46 -4.87
N TYR A 79 12.70 -3.52 -5.65
CA TYR A 79 13.56 -3.80 -6.81
C TYR A 79 13.57 -2.64 -7.82
N SER A 80 12.40 -2.16 -8.23
CA SER A 80 12.30 -1.10 -9.24
C SER A 80 12.69 0.28 -8.69
N VAL A 81 12.50 0.52 -7.38
CA VAL A 81 13.04 1.71 -6.70
C VAL A 81 14.55 1.76 -6.84
N ASN A 82 15.25 0.66 -6.56
CA ASN A 82 16.72 0.59 -6.59
C ASN A 82 17.31 0.84 -7.97
N ILE A 83 16.58 0.52 -9.03
CA ILE A 83 17.01 0.72 -10.43
C ILE A 83 16.30 1.90 -11.11
N SER A 84 15.55 2.71 -10.35
CA SER A 84 14.80 3.88 -10.84
C SER A 84 13.86 3.56 -12.00
N ARG A 85 13.25 2.36 -12.00
CA ARG A 85 12.29 1.92 -13.02
C ARG A 85 10.87 1.99 -12.48
N ARG A 86 9.93 2.36 -13.33
CA ARG A 86 8.51 2.40 -12.96
C ARG A 86 7.95 1.00 -12.73
N PHE A 87 8.21 0.09 -13.64
CA PHE A 87 7.61 -1.23 -13.70
C PHE A 87 8.51 -2.30 -13.09
N PHE A 88 7.91 -3.41 -12.70
CA PHE A 88 8.56 -4.48 -11.97
C PHE A 88 9.14 -5.55 -12.91
N GLY A 89 10.41 -5.93 -12.64
CA GLY A 89 11.08 -7.05 -13.28
C GLY A 89 11.36 -6.86 -14.77
N VAL A 90 11.84 -7.92 -15.40
CA VAL A 90 12.24 -7.94 -16.81
C VAL A 90 11.03 -7.78 -17.75
N LYS A 91 9.88 -8.29 -17.33
CA LYS A 91 8.63 -8.20 -18.11
C LYS A 91 7.91 -6.85 -17.97
N GLU A 92 8.49 -5.91 -17.25
CA GLU A 92 7.94 -4.58 -17.03
C GLU A 92 6.47 -4.59 -16.54
N ALA A 93 6.17 -5.46 -15.56
CA ALA A 93 4.83 -5.57 -15.00
C ALA A 93 4.48 -4.33 -14.15
N ASP A 94 3.31 -3.74 -14.37
CA ASP A 94 2.74 -2.76 -13.45
C ASP A 94 2.11 -3.48 -12.26
N ILE A 95 2.80 -3.49 -11.11
CA ILE A 95 2.28 -4.12 -9.89
C ILE A 95 0.88 -3.60 -9.54
N ASN A 96 0.62 -2.30 -9.73
CA ASN A 96 -0.70 -1.73 -9.48
C ASN A 96 -1.73 -2.03 -10.59
N ARG A 97 -1.48 -3.06 -11.39
CA ARG A 97 -2.39 -3.67 -12.39
C ARG A 97 -2.40 -5.20 -12.30
N SER A 98 -1.74 -5.76 -11.28
CA SER A 98 -1.61 -7.21 -11.09
C SER A 98 -2.48 -7.76 -9.96
N PHE A 99 -3.26 -6.92 -9.28
CA PHE A 99 -4.19 -7.34 -8.24
C PHE A 99 -5.43 -8.06 -8.81
N PRO A 100 -6.03 -9.02 -8.08
CA PRO A 100 -5.64 -9.52 -6.75
C PRO A 100 -4.40 -10.42 -6.77
N GLY A 101 -3.89 -10.79 -7.95
CA GLY A 101 -2.80 -11.74 -8.11
C GLY A 101 -3.22 -13.19 -7.93
N ASN A 102 -2.24 -14.09 -7.91
CA ASN A 102 -2.40 -15.50 -7.57
C ASN A 102 -1.05 -16.13 -7.20
N ASP A 103 -1.06 -17.26 -6.46
CA ASP A 103 0.15 -17.91 -5.96
C ASP A 103 0.99 -18.62 -7.04
N TYR A 104 0.38 -18.95 -8.16
CA TYR A 104 1.00 -19.73 -9.25
C TYR A 104 1.37 -18.86 -10.45
N GLY A 105 1.13 -17.54 -10.37
CA GLY A 105 1.39 -16.61 -11.45
C GLY A 105 2.83 -16.14 -11.53
N GLU A 106 3.03 -15.12 -12.35
CA GLU A 106 4.30 -14.40 -12.47
C GLU A 106 4.71 -13.77 -11.13
N PRO A 107 5.98 -13.40 -10.95
CA PRO A 107 6.44 -12.81 -9.68
C PRO A 107 5.60 -11.61 -9.21
N ALA A 108 5.09 -10.78 -10.12
CA ALA A 108 4.20 -9.67 -9.78
C ALA A 108 2.84 -10.16 -9.22
N ASP A 109 2.28 -11.23 -9.79
CA ASP A 109 0.99 -11.78 -9.35
C ASP A 109 1.12 -12.43 -7.97
N ARG A 110 2.21 -13.17 -7.74
CA ARG A 110 2.49 -13.79 -6.42
C ARG A 110 2.71 -12.74 -5.34
N LEU A 111 3.43 -11.66 -5.68
CA LEU A 111 3.65 -10.54 -4.77
C LEU A 111 2.33 -9.85 -4.39
N THR A 112 1.48 -9.55 -5.37
CA THR A 112 0.21 -8.86 -5.13
C THR A 112 -0.77 -9.73 -4.36
N ASN A 113 -0.80 -11.05 -4.61
CA ASN A 113 -1.60 -11.99 -3.84
C ASN A 113 -1.14 -12.10 -2.39
N ALA A 114 0.16 -12.24 -2.15
CA ALA A 114 0.73 -12.30 -0.80
C ALA A 114 0.45 -11.00 -0.02
N LEU A 115 0.64 -9.84 -0.66
CA LEU A 115 0.30 -8.55 -0.06
C LEU A 115 -1.17 -8.47 0.31
N LEU A 116 -2.07 -8.78 -0.63
CA LEU A 116 -3.51 -8.68 -0.39
C LEU A 116 -3.96 -9.64 0.72
N THR A 117 -3.41 -10.84 0.78
CA THR A 117 -3.65 -11.81 1.85
C THR A 117 -3.24 -11.26 3.23
N GLU A 118 -2.13 -10.53 3.30
CA GLU A 118 -1.66 -9.93 4.55
C GLU A 118 -2.55 -8.78 5.02
N ILE A 119 -3.00 -7.93 4.10
CA ILE A 119 -3.66 -6.66 4.46
C ILE A 119 -5.20 -6.76 4.49
N ARG A 120 -5.81 -7.80 3.93
CA ARG A 120 -7.27 -7.91 3.80
C ARG A 120 -8.04 -7.94 5.12
N ASP A 121 -7.39 -8.29 6.23
CA ASP A 121 -8.04 -8.37 7.54
C ASP A 121 -7.97 -7.04 8.32
N TYR A 122 -7.33 -6.01 7.79
CA TYR A 122 -7.31 -4.68 8.40
C TYR A 122 -8.65 -3.97 8.17
N VAL A 123 -9.12 -3.22 9.18
CA VAL A 123 -10.39 -2.48 9.08
C VAL A 123 -10.28 -1.34 8.07
N TYR A 124 -9.14 -0.65 8.02
CA TYR A 124 -8.89 0.45 7.08
C TYR A 124 -7.69 0.17 6.20
N GLY A 125 -7.86 0.37 4.89
CA GLY A 125 -6.80 0.28 3.89
C GLY A 125 -6.54 1.63 3.23
N ILE A 126 -5.27 2.08 3.24
CA ILE A 126 -4.84 3.36 2.68
C ILE A 126 -3.70 3.09 1.71
N GLN A 127 -3.79 3.63 0.50
CA GLN A 127 -2.71 3.60 -0.48
C GLN A 127 -2.25 5.01 -0.81
N PHE A 128 -0.96 5.30 -0.66
CA PHE A 128 -0.35 6.47 -1.26
C PHE A 128 0.09 6.15 -2.69
N THR A 129 -0.36 6.94 -3.64
CA THR A 129 -0.04 6.72 -5.06
C THR A 129 0.14 8.03 -5.81
N SER A 130 0.94 8.03 -6.87
CA SER A 130 1.08 9.17 -7.76
C SER A 130 0.04 9.16 -8.87
N PHE A 131 -0.15 10.33 -9.49
CA PHE A 131 -0.91 10.40 -10.72
C PHE A 131 -0.13 9.74 -11.87
N TYR A 132 -0.83 9.18 -12.85
CA TYR A 132 -0.20 8.44 -13.94
C TYR A 132 0.49 9.35 -14.98
N ARG A 133 0.18 10.65 -14.99
CA ARG A 133 0.81 11.66 -15.86
C ARG A 133 1.76 12.54 -15.05
N PRO A 134 2.87 12.99 -15.64
CA PRO A 134 3.70 14.02 -15.05
C PRO A 134 2.91 15.32 -14.90
N GLY A 135 3.15 16.06 -13.83
CA GLY A 135 2.53 17.35 -13.57
C GLY A 135 2.36 17.63 -12.09
N GLU A 136 1.95 18.83 -11.77
CA GLU A 136 1.53 19.24 -10.43
C GLU A 136 0.04 19.01 -10.27
N PHE A 137 -0.32 18.28 -9.25
CA PHE A 137 -1.71 17.93 -8.97
C PHE A 137 -2.04 18.30 -7.53
N VAL A 138 -3.24 18.82 -7.33
CA VAL A 138 -3.74 19.09 -5.99
C VAL A 138 -3.90 17.74 -5.25
N PRO A 139 -3.28 17.58 -4.06
CA PRO A 139 -3.47 16.38 -3.26
C PRO A 139 -4.95 16.16 -2.94
N HIS A 140 -5.40 14.92 -3.06
CA HIS A 140 -6.80 14.56 -2.80
C HIS A 140 -6.92 13.11 -2.35
N VAL A 141 -8.00 12.81 -1.63
CA VAL A 141 -8.39 11.42 -1.36
C VAL A 141 -9.21 10.91 -2.54
N ARG A 142 -8.95 9.68 -2.94
CA ARG A 142 -9.68 9.02 -4.02
C ARG A 142 -10.26 7.70 -3.56
N MET A 143 -11.57 7.54 -3.73
CA MET A 143 -12.29 6.32 -3.39
C MET A 143 -13.03 5.77 -4.62
N MET A 144 -13.23 4.45 -4.63
CA MET A 144 -14.09 3.77 -5.60
C MET A 144 -15.50 3.62 -5.03
N GLU A 145 -16.51 3.88 -5.86
CA GLU A 145 -17.92 3.67 -5.51
C GLU A 145 -18.26 2.18 -5.61
N THR A 146 -17.96 1.44 -4.54
CA THR A 146 -18.20 -0.01 -4.41
C THR A 146 -19.27 -0.35 -3.37
N GLY A 147 -19.86 0.66 -2.73
CA GLY A 147 -20.81 0.50 -1.62
C GLY A 147 -20.18 0.52 -0.23
N TYR A 148 -18.84 0.51 -0.15
CA TYR A 148 -18.08 0.47 1.12
C TYR A 148 -17.18 1.71 1.34
N GLN A 149 -17.46 2.82 0.67
CA GLN A 149 -16.65 4.03 0.80
C GLN A 149 -16.87 4.73 2.13
N ASN A 150 -15.79 5.01 2.84
CA ASN A 150 -15.80 5.71 4.12
C ASN A 150 -15.40 7.20 3.94
N THR A 151 -16.40 8.06 3.68
CA THR A 151 -16.17 9.49 3.51
C THR A 151 -15.72 10.17 4.79
N SER A 152 -16.13 9.67 5.96
CA SER A 152 -15.69 10.22 7.24
C SER A 152 -14.20 10.04 7.44
N LEU A 153 -13.66 8.84 7.14
CA LEU A 153 -12.23 8.58 7.16
C LEU A 153 -11.50 9.44 6.13
N ALA A 154 -12.04 9.57 4.91
CA ALA A 154 -11.45 10.40 3.86
C ALA A 154 -11.28 11.86 4.29
N ASN A 155 -12.26 12.42 4.98
CA ASN A 155 -12.23 13.79 5.48
C ASN A 155 -11.18 14.03 6.57
N LEU A 156 -10.80 12.99 7.34
CA LEU A 156 -9.75 13.10 8.36
C LEU A 156 -8.36 13.42 7.78
N PHE A 157 -8.14 13.17 6.48
CA PHE A 157 -6.88 13.55 5.83
C PHE A 157 -6.72 15.08 5.66
N GLY A 158 -7.78 15.86 5.82
CA GLY A 158 -7.73 17.33 5.69
C GLY A 158 -7.31 17.81 4.30
N LEU A 159 -7.46 16.96 3.27
CA LEU A 159 -7.11 17.32 1.90
C LEU A 159 -8.24 18.09 1.21
N PRO A 160 -7.93 18.97 0.23
CA PRO A 160 -8.92 19.85 -0.39
C PRO A 160 -10.11 19.14 -1.05
N TYR A 161 -9.89 17.91 -1.54
CA TYR A 161 -10.91 17.16 -2.27
C TYR A 161 -10.98 15.71 -1.83
N VAL A 162 -12.22 15.20 -1.81
CA VAL A 162 -12.51 13.76 -1.77
C VAL A 162 -13.24 13.42 -3.06
N VAL A 163 -12.59 12.61 -3.90
CA VAL A 163 -13.09 12.21 -5.20
C VAL A 163 -13.62 10.79 -5.11
N VAL A 164 -14.92 10.63 -5.30
CA VAL A 164 -15.57 9.32 -5.41
C VAL A 164 -15.93 9.09 -6.87
N ARG A 165 -15.55 7.94 -7.42
CA ARG A 165 -15.87 7.60 -8.81
C ARG A 165 -16.26 6.14 -8.97
N LYS A 166 -17.11 5.88 -9.96
CA LYS A 166 -17.45 4.52 -10.36
C LYS A 166 -16.22 3.82 -10.91
N PRO A 167 -15.97 2.55 -10.51
CA PRO A 167 -14.90 1.77 -11.07
C PRO A 167 -15.17 1.43 -12.54
N VAL A 168 -14.11 1.37 -13.33
CA VAL A 168 -14.14 0.84 -14.69
C VAL A 168 -13.35 -0.48 -14.76
N PRO A 169 -13.50 -1.32 -15.80
CA PRO A 169 -12.90 -2.67 -15.80
C PRO A 169 -11.41 -2.72 -15.48
N ILE A 170 -10.62 -1.75 -15.93
CA ILE A 170 -9.18 -1.70 -15.65
C ILE A 170 -8.86 -1.45 -14.15
N ASP A 171 -9.77 -0.87 -13.40
CA ASP A 171 -9.57 -0.58 -11.99
C ASP A 171 -9.60 -1.85 -11.14
N THR A 172 -10.30 -2.89 -11.57
CA THR A 172 -10.43 -4.16 -10.83
C THR A 172 -9.07 -4.79 -10.51
N LYS A 173 -8.05 -4.44 -11.28
CA LYS A 173 -6.67 -4.90 -11.11
C LYS A 173 -5.80 -3.95 -10.28
N THR A 174 -6.36 -2.94 -9.63
CA THR A 174 -5.62 -2.01 -8.78
C THR A 174 -5.72 -2.37 -7.30
N LEU A 175 -4.71 -1.99 -6.53
CA LEU A 175 -4.78 -2.12 -5.07
C LEU A 175 -5.95 -1.31 -4.50
N ASN A 176 -6.15 -0.08 -4.97
CA ASN A 176 -7.24 0.79 -4.52
C ASN A 176 -8.62 0.13 -4.67
N TYR A 177 -8.89 -0.51 -5.82
CA TYR A 177 -10.15 -1.23 -6.03
C TYR A 177 -10.28 -2.41 -5.06
N ASN A 178 -9.25 -3.23 -4.94
CA ASN A 178 -9.28 -4.40 -4.05
C ASN A 178 -9.41 -3.99 -2.58
N LEU A 179 -8.76 -2.91 -2.15
CA LEU A 179 -8.98 -2.35 -0.81
C LEU A 179 -10.45 -1.92 -0.62
N SER A 180 -11.06 -1.29 -1.62
CA SER A 180 -12.45 -0.84 -1.53
C SER A 180 -13.50 -1.96 -1.46
N LEU A 181 -13.10 -3.21 -1.69
CA LEU A 181 -13.96 -4.39 -1.52
C LEU A 181 -13.82 -5.07 -0.16
N ILE A 182 -12.74 -4.82 0.57
CA ILE A 182 -12.40 -5.52 1.81
C ILE A 182 -12.27 -4.60 3.02
N HIS A 183 -12.16 -3.29 2.81
CA HIS A 183 -12.01 -2.30 3.87
C HIS A 183 -13.15 -1.28 3.79
N ILE A 184 -13.79 -1.10 4.92
CA ILE A 184 -14.90 -0.17 5.12
C ILE A 184 -14.36 1.15 5.65
#